data_0228959dbabdf5bfb18b9c6458794f83
#
_entry.id   0228959dbabdf5bfb18b9c6458794f83
#
_cell.length_a   1.000
_cell.length_b   1.000
_cell.length_c   1.000
_cell.angle_alpha   90.00
_cell.angle_beta   90.00
_cell.angle_gamma   90.00
#
_symmetry.space_group_name_H-M   'P 1'
#
loop_
_entity.id
_entity.type
_entity.pdbx_description
1 polymer ?
#
loop_
_entity_poly.entity_id
_entity_poly.type
_entity_poly.pdbx_seq_one_letter_code
_entity_poly.pdbx_strand_id
1 'polypeptide(L)'
;MHKIQIDIVSDIACPWCAIGYARLELAMEQMGPEYEFTVQWHAFELDPTHSGKSEPILQALAKKYGGSEEDMRAKQSQMMTVAKDLGLNFDKLQQRLTCNTFDAHRLVKWAGEQCQQTAMKKTLFEAYFGKAMNVSDQNVLLDCV
;
A
#
# COMPACT_ATOMS: atom_id res chain seq x y z
N MET A 1 -11.55 -8.93 28.39
CA MET A 1 -10.94 -8.42 27.15
C MET A 1 -11.54 -9.13 25.95
N HIS A 2 -11.95 -8.35 24.96
CA HIS A 2 -12.51 -8.87 23.72
C HIS A 2 -11.40 -9.03 22.69
N LYS A 3 -11.26 -10.22 22.15
CA LYS A 3 -10.27 -10.51 21.09
C LYS A 3 -10.96 -10.48 19.73
N ILE A 4 -10.48 -9.63 18.84
CA ILE A 4 -11.05 -9.46 17.50
C ILE A 4 -9.94 -9.71 16.49
N GLN A 5 -10.19 -10.62 15.55
CA GLN A 5 -9.30 -10.84 14.42
C GLN A 5 -9.85 -10.11 13.20
N ILE A 6 -8.98 -9.40 12.51
CA ILE A 6 -9.31 -8.69 11.27
C ILE A 6 -8.41 -9.23 10.17
N ASP A 7 -9.03 -9.75 9.12
CA ASP A 7 -8.30 -10.21 7.94
C ASP A 7 -8.42 -9.15 6.84
N ILE A 8 -7.30 -8.72 6.29
CA ILE A 8 -7.26 -7.70 5.25
C ILE A 8 -6.71 -8.30 3.98
N VAL A 9 -7.50 -8.26 2.91
CA VAL A 9 -7.08 -8.67 1.58
C VAL A 9 -6.72 -7.40 0.82
N SER A 10 -5.46 -7.26 0.43
CA SER A 10 -4.98 -6.01 -0.18
C SER A 10 -3.78 -6.20 -1.08
N ASP A 11 -3.50 -5.19 -1.90
CA ASP A 11 -2.28 -5.10 -2.70
C ASP A 11 -1.45 -3.91 -2.23
N ILE A 12 -0.13 -4.03 -2.36
CA ILE A 12 0.82 -2.95 -2.08
C ILE A 12 0.63 -1.80 -3.09
N ALA A 13 0.19 -2.11 -4.30
CA ALA A 13 0.00 -1.12 -5.36
C ALA A 13 -1.28 -0.27 -5.22
N CYS A 14 -2.09 -0.52 -4.20
CA CYS A 14 -3.36 0.16 -4.00
C CYS A 14 -3.25 1.28 -2.95
N PRO A 15 -3.29 2.56 -3.34
CA PRO A 15 -3.23 3.66 -2.37
C PRO A 15 -4.38 3.65 -1.36
N TRP A 16 -5.58 3.24 -1.81
CA TRP A 16 -6.74 3.16 -0.93
C TRP A 16 -6.60 2.08 0.14
N CYS A 17 -5.77 1.06 -0.10
CA CYS A 17 -5.47 0.05 0.92
C CYS A 17 -4.65 0.66 2.06
N ALA A 18 -3.70 1.52 1.76
CA ALA A 18 -2.92 2.22 2.78
C ALA A 18 -3.79 3.21 3.56
N ILE A 19 -4.64 3.95 2.88
CA ILE A 19 -5.58 4.89 3.50
C ILE A 19 -6.58 4.14 4.38
N GLY A 20 -7.14 3.04 3.85
CA GLY A 20 -8.09 2.20 4.59
C GLY A 20 -7.50 1.65 5.86
N TYR A 21 -6.26 1.17 5.80
CA TYR A 21 -5.59 0.68 7.01
C TYR A 21 -5.33 1.79 8.03
N ALA A 22 -4.90 2.97 7.59
CA ALA A 22 -4.68 4.09 8.50
C ALA A 22 -5.97 4.46 9.25
N ARG A 23 -7.10 4.45 8.55
CA ARG A 23 -8.41 4.70 9.15
C ARG A 23 -8.81 3.58 10.14
N LEU A 24 -8.54 2.34 9.77
CA LEU A 24 -8.78 1.19 10.65
C LEU A 24 -7.94 1.30 11.92
N GLU A 25 -6.67 1.65 11.79
CA GLU A 25 -5.76 1.82 12.93
C GLU A 25 -6.28 2.85 13.92
N LEU A 26 -6.76 3.99 13.40
CA LEU A 26 -7.40 5.02 14.25
C LEU A 26 -8.65 4.50 14.95
N ALA A 27 -9.49 3.77 14.23
CA ALA A 27 -10.70 3.18 14.81
C ALA A 27 -10.37 2.19 15.92
N MET A 28 -9.36 1.34 15.73
CA MET A 28 -8.91 0.39 16.76
C MET A 28 -8.40 1.11 18.00
N GLU A 29 -7.65 2.20 17.83
CA GLU A 29 -7.16 3.01 18.95
C GLU A 29 -8.32 3.64 19.74
N GLN A 30 -9.36 4.12 19.04
CA GLN A 30 -10.52 4.76 19.65
C GLN A 30 -11.39 3.79 20.45
N MET A 31 -11.35 2.50 20.15
CA MET A 31 -12.14 1.51 20.85
C MET A 31 -11.64 1.22 22.27
N GLY A 32 -10.40 1.58 22.57
CA GLY A 32 -9.85 1.49 23.93
C GLY A 32 -9.28 0.13 24.30
N PRO A 33 -8.77 0.02 25.54
CA PRO A 33 -7.95 -1.15 25.95
C PRO A 33 -8.77 -2.42 26.21
N GLU A 34 -10.11 -2.35 26.15
CA GLU A 34 -10.96 -3.53 26.34
C GLU A 34 -10.93 -4.48 25.14
N TYR A 35 -10.41 -4.00 24.01
CA TYR A 35 -10.36 -4.76 22.76
C TYR A 35 -8.93 -5.05 22.37
N GLU A 36 -8.64 -6.30 22.06
CA GLU A 36 -7.37 -6.73 21.52
C GLU A 36 -7.55 -7.12 20.05
N PHE A 37 -6.89 -6.40 19.17
CA PHE A 37 -7.01 -6.64 17.73
C PHE A 37 -5.80 -7.39 17.20
N THR A 38 -6.06 -8.43 16.39
CA THR A 38 -5.04 -9.12 15.61
C THR A 38 -5.34 -8.87 14.14
N VAL A 39 -4.41 -8.26 13.44
CA VAL A 39 -4.55 -7.97 12.00
C VAL A 39 -3.71 -8.97 11.21
N GLN A 40 -4.34 -9.64 10.26
CA GLN A 40 -3.68 -10.56 9.35
C GLN A 40 -3.88 -10.09 7.91
N TRP A 41 -2.79 -9.98 7.17
CA TRP A 41 -2.79 -9.52 5.79
C TRP A 41 -2.73 -10.69 4.82
N HIS A 42 -3.58 -10.62 3.80
CA HIS A 42 -3.63 -11.61 2.72
C HIS A 42 -3.33 -10.91 1.39
N ALA A 43 -2.50 -11.57 0.58
CA ALA A 43 -2.07 -11.01 -0.68
C ALA A 43 -3.20 -11.01 -1.72
N PHE A 44 -3.32 -9.91 -2.43
CA PHE A 44 -4.13 -9.78 -3.64
C PHE A 44 -3.31 -8.98 -4.65
N GLU A 45 -3.24 -9.46 -5.89
CA GLU A 45 -2.55 -8.75 -6.96
C GLU A 45 -3.58 -8.11 -7.89
N LEU A 46 -3.61 -6.77 -7.94
CA LEU A 46 -4.47 -6.04 -8.85
C LEU A 46 -4.14 -6.30 -10.31
N ASP A 47 -2.86 -6.55 -10.60
CA ASP A 47 -2.37 -6.88 -11.93
C ASP A 47 -1.35 -8.02 -11.85
N PRO A 48 -1.83 -9.28 -11.74
CA PRO A 48 -0.93 -10.43 -11.63
C PRO A 48 -0.17 -10.73 -12.91
N THR A 49 -0.60 -10.15 -14.03
CA THR A 49 0.04 -10.35 -15.33
C THR A 49 1.10 -9.28 -15.64
N HIS A 50 1.30 -8.32 -14.74
CA HIS A 50 2.30 -7.28 -14.95
C HIS A 50 3.69 -7.92 -15.10
N SER A 51 4.25 -7.77 -16.28
CA SER A 51 5.57 -8.32 -16.61
C SER A 51 6.35 -7.28 -17.41
N GLY A 52 7.58 -7.03 -17.02
CA GLY A 52 8.50 -6.23 -17.79
C GLY A 52 8.46 -4.75 -17.50
N LYS A 53 8.06 -3.94 -18.47
CA LYS A 53 8.25 -2.49 -18.39
C LYS A 53 7.35 -1.81 -17.40
N SER A 54 7.96 -1.12 -16.44
CA SER A 54 7.27 -0.16 -15.59
C SER A 54 6.86 1.07 -16.40
N GLU A 55 5.66 1.57 -16.14
CA GLU A 55 5.14 2.77 -16.79
C GLU A 55 4.87 3.84 -15.74
N PRO A 56 4.98 5.15 -16.10
CA PRO A 56 4.54 6.21 -15.22
C PRO A 56 3.08 6.01 -14.83
N ILE A 57 2.77 6.18 -13.55
CA ILE A 57 1.45 5.82 -13.01
C ILE A 57 0.32 6.62 -13.65
N LEU A 58 0.49 7.91 -13.86
CA LEU A 58 -0.57 8.74 -14.44
C LEU A 58 -0.93 8.28 -15.85
N GLN A 59 0.06 7.92 -16.63
CA GLN A 59 -0.11 7.41 -17.99
C GLN A 59 -0.84 6.06 -17.97
N ALA A 60 -0.41 5.15 -17.08
CA ALA A 60 -1.02 3.83 -16.94
C ALA A 60 -2.48 3.92 -16.50
N LEU A 61 -2.80 4.80 -15.55
CA LEU A 61 -4.16 5.01 -15.07
C LEU A 61 -5.06 5.62 -16.15
N ALA A 62 -4.53 6.58 -16.91
CA ALA A 62 -5.28 7.19 -18.02
C ALA A 62 -5.67 6.15 -19.07
N LYS A 63 -4.76 5.25 -19.41
CA LYS A 63 -5.05 4.13 -20.32
C LYS A 63 -6.12 3.20 -19.77
N LYS A 64 -6.01 2.86 -18.48
CA LYS A 64 -6.89 1.90 -17.81
C LYS A 64 -8.33 2.43 -17.67
N TYR A 65 -8.48 3.70 -17.31
CA TYR A 65 -9.78 4.30 -17.02
C TYR A 65 -10.33 5.19 -18.13
N GLY A 66 -9.58 5.37 -19.21
CA GLY A 66 -10.04 6.13 -20.36
C GLY A 66 -10.10 7.63 -20.20
N GLY A 67 -9.39 8.18 -19.18
CA GLY A 67 -9.31 9.61 -18.95
C GLY A 67 -8.01 10.21 -19.44
N SER A 68 -7.78 11.49 -19.12
CA SER A 68 -6.51 12.15 -19.38
C SER A 68 -5.55 11.97 -18.19
N GLU A 69 -4.25 12.19 -18.43
CA GLU A 69 -3.27 12.20 -17.35
C GLU A 69 -3.58 13.30 -16.34
N GLU A 70 -4.12 14.43 -16.81
CA GLU A 70 -4.49 15.56 -15.95
C GLU A 70 -5.64 15.19 -15.01
N ASP A 71 -6.64 14.44 -15.49
CA ASP A 71 -7.71 13.91 -14.65
C ASP A 71 -7.17 12.96 -13.60
N MET A 72 -6.24 12.10 -13.99
CA MET A 72 -5.62 11.14 -13.06
C MET A 72 -4.78 11.89 -12.01
N ARG A 73 -4.07 12.94 -12.41
CA ARG A 73 -3.30 13.79 -11.50
C ARG A 73 -4.21 14.42 -10.44
N ALA A 74 -5.37 14.92 -10.86
CA ALA A 74 -6.34 15.52 -9.93
C ALA A 74 -6.84 14.51 -8.91
N LYS A 75 -7.16 13.29 -9.36
CA LYS A 75 -7.60 12.20 -8.47
C LYS A 75 -6.49 11.79 -7.49
N GLN A 76 -5.26 11.71 -7.96
CA GLN A 76 -4.11 11.40 -7.10
C GLN A 76 -3.87 12.50 -6.07
N SER A 77 -4.06 13.77 -6.46
CA SER A 77 -3.92 14.91 -5.54
C SER A 77 -4.94 14.84 -4.41
N GLN A 78 -6.16 14.40 -4.68
CA GLN A 78 -7.18 14.21 -3.65
C GLN A 78 -6.74 13.13 -2.65
N MET A 79 -6.20 12.01 -3.14
CA MET A 79 -5.67 10.96 -2.27
C MET A 79 -4.48 11.45 -1.43
N MET A 80 -3.61 12.27 -2.01
CA MET A 80 -2.48 12.86 -1.28
C MET A 80 -2.95 13.74 -0.13
N THR A 81 -4.02 14.50 -0.32
CA THR A 81 -4.61 15.32 0.74
C THR A 81 -5.16 14.46 1.87
N VAL A 82 -5.92 13.42 1.53
CA VAL A 82 -6.46 12.47 2.52
C VAL A 82 -5.32 11.79 3.29
N ALA A 83 -4.29 11.36 2.58
CA ALA A 83 -3.13 10.68 3.18
C ALA A 83 -2.40 11.61 4.16
N LYS A 84 -2.22 12.86 3.80
CA LYS A 84 -1.56 13.86 4.65
C LYS A 84 -2.31 14.05 5.96
N ASP A 85 -3.63 14.13 5.89
CA ASP A 85 -4.48 14.27 7.08
C ASP A 85 -4.38 13.05 8.00
N LEU A 86 -4.06 11.88 7.46
CA LEU A 86 -3.87 10.64 8.20
C LEU A 86 -2.41 10.40 8.63
N GLY A 87 -1.51 11.33 8.32
CA GLY A 87 -0.08 11.19 8.65
C GLY A 87 0.68 10.22 7.75
N LEU A 88 0.13 9.88 6.58
CA LEU A 88 0.80 8.99 5.63
C LEU A 88 1.71 9.79 4.69
N ASN A 89 2.84 9.18 4.32
CA ASN A 89 3.74 9.75 3.32
C ASN A 89 3.34 9.29 1.92
N PHE A 90 2.62 10.14 1.18
CA PHE A 90 2.28 9.96 -0.23
C PHE A 90 2.97 11.01 -1.11
N ASP A 91 4.10 11.54 -0.67
CA ASP A 91 4.77 12.65 -1.32
C ASP A 91 5.09 12.41 -2.79
N LYS A 92 5.37 11.16 -3.15
CA LYS A 92 5.71 10.80 -4.53
C LYS A 92 4.68 9.90 -5.21
N LEU A 93 3.43 10.00 -4.75
CA LEU A 93 2.34 9.20 -5.31
C LEU A 93 2.24 9.34 -6.84
N GLN A 94 2.38 10.55 -7.35
CA GLN A 94 2.23 10.85 -8.78
C GLN A 94 3.48 10.51 -9.60
N GLN A 95 4.63 10.33 -8.97
CA GLN A 95 5.88 10.00 -9.63
C GLN A 95 6.18 8.50 -9.68
N ARG A 96 5.35 7.68 -9.03
CA ARG A 96 5.61 6.25 -8.98
C ARG A 96 5.39 5.60 -10.35
N LEU A 97 6.04 4.47 -10.54
CA LEU A 97 5.89 3.64 -11.73
C LEU A 97 5.07 2.40 -11.39
N THR A 98 4.40 1.84 -12.39
CA THR A 98 3.75 0.53 -12.20
C THR A 98 4.81 -0.54 -11.94
N CYS A 99 4.45 -1.56 -11.16
CA CYS A 99 5.34 -2.67 -10.87
C CYS A 99 4.56 -3.92 -10.52
N ASN A 100 5.22 -5.07 -10.63
CA ASN A 100 4.68 -6.33 -10.14
C ASN A 100 4.88 -6.41 -8.62
N THR A 101 3.84 -6.78 -7.88
CA THR A 101 3.88 -6.80 -6.41
C THR A 101 4.05 -8.19 -5.82
N PHE A 102 4.27 -9.20 -6.65
CA PHE A 102 4.35 -10.60 -6.18
C PHE A 102 5.44 -10.80 -5.12
N ASP A 103 6.66 -10.36 -5.39
CA ASP A 103 7.76 -10.51 -4.44
C ASP A 103 7.58 -9.67 -3.18
N ALA A 104 6.96 -8.50 -3.30
CA ALA A 104 6.63 -7.69 -2.13
C ALA A 104 5.63 -8.44 -1.22
N HIS A 105 4.65 -9.13 -1.80
CA HIS A 105 3.74 -9.96 -1.02
C HIS A 105 4.45 -11.13 -0.34
N ARG A 106 5.43 -11.73 -1.00
CA ARG A 106 6.26 -12.78 -0.39
C ARG A 106 6.99 -12.24 0.84
N LEU A 107 7.50 -11.02 0.75
CA LEU A 107 8.18 -10.37 1.87
C LEU A 107 7.23 -10.11 3.04
N VAL A 108 5.99 -9.68 2.75
CA VAL A 108 4.96 -9.49 3.77
C VAL A 108 4.64 -10.80 4.46
N LYS A 109 4.53 -11.89 3.71
CA LYS A 109 4.28 -13.23 4.27
C LYS A 109 5.42 -13.67 5.18
N TRP A 110 6.65 -13.50 4.74
CA TRP A 110 7.83 -13.78 5.55
C TRP A 110 7.85 -12.96 6.84
N ALA A 111 7.55 -11.66 6.74
CA ALA A 111 7.48 -10.78 7.91
C ALA A 111 6.41 -11.25 8.91
N GLY A 112 5.35 -11.88 8.43
CA GLY A 112 4.33 -12.49 9.28
C GLY A 112 4.88 -13.59 10.16
N GLU A 113 5.84 -14.36 9.67
CA GLU A 113 6.54 -15.38 10.46
C GLU A 113 7.38 -14.77 11.58
N GLN A 114 7.75 -13.49 11.42
CA GLN A 114 8.51 -12.72 12.41
C GLN A 114 7.60 -11.83 13.28
N CYS A 115 6.28 -11.99 13.19
CA CYS A 115 5.28 -11.14 13.87
C CYS A 115 5.39 -9.65 13.48
N GLN A 116 5.84 -9.36 12.27
CA GLN A 116 6.09 -8.00 11.74
C GLN A 116 5.31 -7.70 10.46
N GLN A 117 4.20 -8.39 10.24
CA GLN A 117 3.48 -8.27 8.97
C GLN A 117 2.96 -6.85 8.72
N THR A 118 2.30 -6.25 9.69
CA THR A 118 1.77 -4.89 9.58
C THR A 118 2.89 -3.86 9.41
N ALA A 119 3.96 -3.97 10.18
CA ALA A 119 5.11 -3.07 10.06
C ALA A 119 5.73 -3.14 8.66
N MET A 120 5.87 -4.33 8.10
CA MET A 120 6.38 -4.52 6.74
C MET A 120 5.44 -3.92 5.70
N LYS A 121 4.14 -4.13 5.86
CA LYS A 121 3.15 -3.57 4.94
C LYS A 121 3.22 -2.04 4.93
N LYS A 122 3.31 -1.41 6.09
CA LYS A 122 3.45 0.05 6.23
C LYS A 122 4.74 0.55 5.57
N THR A 123 5.84 -0.17 5.76
CA THR A 123 7.13 0.18 5.15
C THR A 123 7.06 0.12 3.62
N LEU A 124 6.43 -0.90 3.07
CA LEU A 124 6.26 -1.06 1.63
C LEU A 124 5.35 0.03 1.04
N PHE A 125 4.27 0.39 1.72
CA PHE A 125 3.41 1.50 1.30
C PHE A 125 4.19 2.81 1.23
N GLU A 126 4.99 3.10 2.25
CA GLU A 126 5.81 4.31 2.26
C GLU A 126 6.88 4.30 1.17
N ALA A 127 7.55 3.16 0.95
CA ALA A 127 8.55 3.03 -0.10
C ALA A 127 7.93 3.30 -1.47
N TYR A 128 6.75 2.76 -1.73
CA TYR A 128 6.11 2.88 -3.03
C TYR A 128 5.43 4.24 -3.24
N PHE A 129 4.58 4.67 -2.31
CA PHE A 129 3.79 5.91 -2.44
C PHE A 129 4.53 7.15 -1.99
N GLY A 130 5.40 7.03 -1.00
CA GLY A 130 6.13 8.14 -0.44
C GLY A 130 7.46 8.43 -1.12
N LYS A 131 8.13 7.39 -1.58
CA LYS A 131 9.48 7.48 -2.15
C LYS A 131 9.56 7.10 -3.62
N ALA A 132 8.47 6.63 -4.20
CA ALA A 132 8.39 6.16 -5.59
C ALA A 132 9.41 5.07 -5.92
N MET A 133 9.72 4.21 -4.95
CA MET A 133 10.66 3.11 -5.13
C MET A 133 9.99 1.94 -5.83
N ASN A 134 10.77 1.18 -6.60
CA ASN A 134 10.26 0.01 -7.30
C ASN A 134 10.23 -1.20 -6.36
N VAL A 135 9.04 -1.55 -5.86
CA VAL A 135 8.87 -2.66 -4.92
C VAL A 135 8.92 -4.05 -5.59
N SER A 136 9.23 -4.11 -6.88
CA SER A 136 9.59 -5.36 -7.55
C SER A 136 11.11 -5.60 -7.57
N ASP A 137 11.91 -4.59 -7.21
CA ASP A 137 13.37 -4.67 -7.19
C ASP A 137 13.83 -5.32 -5.89
N GLN A 138 14.65 -6.38 -5.99
CA GLN A 138 15.15 -7.10 -4.83
C GLN A 138 15.95 -6.23 -3.88
N ASN A 139 16.73 -5.29 -4.39
CA ASN A 139 17.52 -4.40 -3.54
C ASN A 139 16.62 -3.47 -2.72
N VAL A 140 15.55 -2.97 -3.33
CA VAL A 140 14.56 -2.15 -2.61
C VAL A 140 13.88 -2.97 -1.52
N LEU A 141 13.50 -4.21 -1.83
CA LEU A 141 12.84 -5.10 -0.86
C LEU A 141 13.78 -5.44 0.30
N LEU A 142 15.05 -5.68 0.03
CA LEU A 142 16.03 -5.94 1.09
C LEU A 142 16.23 -4.74 2.01
N ASP A 143 16.17 -3.54 1.47
CA ASP A 143 16.28 -2.32 2.28
C ASP A 143 15.06 -2.12 3.20
N CYS A 144 13.93 -2.76 2.90
CA CYS A 144 12.73 -2.68 3.72
C CYS A 144 12.76 -3.62 4.95
N VAL A 145 13.70 -4.55 4.98
CA VAL A 145 13.79 -5.57 6.05
C VAL A 145 14.28 -5.00 7.39
#